data_d703a2d5d38c94308709904b6f4acb76
#
_entry.id   d703a2d5d38c94308709904b6f4acb76
#
_cell.length_a   1.000
_cell.length_b   1.000
_cell.length_c   1.000
_cell.angle_alpha   90.00
_cell.angle_beta   90.00
_cell.angle_gamma   90.00
#
_symmetry.space_group_name_H-M   'P 1'
#
loop_
_entity.id
_entity.type
_entity.pdbx_description
1 polymer ?
#
loop_
_entity_poly.entity_id
_entity_poly.type
_entity_poly.pdbx_seq_one_letter_code
_entity_poly.pdbx_strand_id
1 'polypeptide(L)'
;MQIVEIHAREILDSRGNPTIEVEVRTVSGAFGRAAVPSGASTGEHEALELRDGDKGRYLGKGVLNAVKNVNEVIAPAIIGMNVADQVGIDKAMIALDGTPTKSKLGANAILGVSLAVARAAADYFGMPLYRYIGGANAKTLPVPMMNIINGGSHSDAPIAFQEFMIRPVGAPTFKEAIRMGAEVFHNLKKVLHNRNLSTAVGDEGGFAPALNGTEDAIESIIEAIKMAGYKPGRKEEGGDVSIGMDCASSEFYKDGVYDYTKFEGEKGAKRSSKEQVEYLKGLVAKYPIDSIEDGMSENDWDGWQMLTKEIGGKCQLVGDDLFVTNVDFLKKGIEMGCANSILIKVNQIGTLTETLDAIEMAHRAGYTSVTSHRSGETEDSTIADIAVATNSGQIKTGSASRSDRMAKYNQLLRIEEELGDEAIYGYTKIYRK
;
A
#
# COMPACT_ATOMS: atom_id res chain seq x y z
N MET A 1 19.72 -14.76 -22.09
CA MET A 1 18.77 -14.49 -20.98
C MET A 1 19.24 -15.04 -19.63
N GLN A 2 20.38 -15.74 -19.57
CA GLN A 2 20.87 -16.30 -18.29
C GLN A 2 21.32 -15.19 -17.33
N ILE A 3 20.98 -15.34 -16.08
CA ILE A 3 21.48 -14.53 -14.97
C ILE A 3 22.95 -14.92 -14.73
N VAL A 4 23.84 -13.93 -14.69
CA VAL A 4 25.27 -14.15 -14.46
C VAL A 4 25.77 -13.51 -13.18
N GLU A 5 25.05 -12.52 -12.64
CA GLU A 5 25.44 -11.81 -11.42
C GLU A 5 24.19 -11.41 -10.63
N ILE A 6 24.26 -11.60 -9.32
CA ILE A 6 23.30 -11.07 -8.34
C ILE A 6 24.13 -10.49 -7.21
N HIS A 7 23.84 -9.24 -6.88
CA HIS A 7 24.52 -8.52 -5.80
C HIS A 7 23.53 -7.75 -4.95
N ALA A 8 23.60 -7.96 -3.64
CA ALA A 8 22.81 -7.21 -2.67
C ALA A 8 23.70 -6.30 -1.83
N ARG A 9 23.14 -5.18 -1.41
CA ARG A 9 23.72 -4.23 -0.46
C ARG A 9 22.69 -3.70 0.52
N GLU A 10 23.20 -3.20 1.64
CA GLU A 10 22.40 -2.43 2.58
C GLU A 10 22.36 -0.97 2.13
N ILE A 11 21.15 -0.39 2.09
CA ILE A 11 20.91 1.04 1.87
C ILE A 11 20.02 1.59 2.98
N LEU A 12 19.72 2.88 2.97
CA LEU A 12 18.82 3.50 3.93
C LEU A 12 17.44 3.78 3.31
N ASP A 13 16.40 3.53 4.09
CA ASP A 13 15.03 3.90 3.74
C ASP A 13 14.69 5.35 4.11
N SER A 14 13.48 5.77 3.84
CA SER A 14 12.97 7.13 4.10
C SER A 14 12.93 7.53 5.58
N ARG A 15 13.06 6.57 6.49
CA ARG A 15 13.16 6.78 7.94
C ARG A 15 14.59 6.76 8.46
N GLY A 16 15.59 6.56 7.57
CA GLY A 16 16.98 6.38 7.94
C GLY A 16 17.30 5.01 8.54
N ASN A 17 16.41 4.02 8.35
CA ASN A 17 16.65 2.64 8.74
C ASN A 17 17.25 1.85 7.57
N PRO A 18 18.12 0.87 7.84
CA PRO A 18 18.62 -0.03 6.81
C PRO A 18 17.53 -0.81 6.09
N THR A 19 17.68 -0.97 4.80
CA THR A 19 16.93 -1.90 3.97
C THR A 19 17.84 -2.50 2.89
N ILE A 20 17.34 -3.49 2.16
CA ILE A 20 18.11 -4.22 1.15
C ILE A 20 17.82 -3.67 -0.25
N GLU A 21 18.89 -3.55 -1.05
CA GLU A 21 18.83 -3.31 -2.49
C GLU A 21 19.54 -4.43 -3.22
N VAL A 22 18.95 -4.93 -4.29
CA VAL A 22 19.49 -6.05 -5.10
C VAL A 22 19.66 -5.61 -6.54
N GLU A 23 20.76 -6.01 -7.14
CA GLU A 23 21.07 -5.89 -8.57
C GLU A 23 21.16 -7.27 -9.22
N VAL A 24 20.64 -7.37 -10.43
CA VAL A 24 20.69 -8.57 -11.27
C VAL A 24 21.23 -8.18 -12.65
N ARG A 25 22.18 -8.97 -13.16
CA ARG A 25 22.73 -8.83 -14.51
C ARG A 25 22.61 -10.13 -15.29
N THR A 26 22.34 -9.99 -16.57
CA THR A 26 22.29 -11.11 -17.50
C THR A 26 23.55 -11.18 -18.37
N VAL A 27 23.78 -12.32 -19.03
CA VAL A 27 24.89 -12.52 -19.97
C VAL A 27 24.88 -11.51 -21.12
N SER A 28 23.72 -10.98 -21.49
CA SER A 28 23.58 -9.95 -22.54
C SER A 28 23.83 -8.52 -22.04
N GLY A 29 24.07 -8.34 -20.74
CA GLY A 29 24.26 -7.03 -20.12
C GLY A 29 22.97 -6.37 -19.62
N ALA A 30 21.81 -7.00 -19.79
CA ALA A 30 20.56 -6.49 -19.22
C ALA A 30 20.65 -6.40 -17.70
N PHE A 31 20.08 -5.34 -17.13
CA PHE A 31 20.25 -4.95 -15.73
C PHE A 31 18.94 -4.66 -15.05
N GLY A 32 18.80 -5.10 -13.80
CA GLY A 32 17.69 -4.73 -12.94
C GLY A 32 18.17 -4.44 -11.52
N ARG A 33 17.59 -3.41 -10.90
CA ARG A 33 17.84 -3.02 -9.51
C ARG A 33 16.51 -2.79 -8.82
N ALA A 34 16.38 -3.29 -7.61
CA ALA A 34 15.20 -3.05 -6.78
C ALA A 34 15.56 -2.89 -5.31
N ALA A 35 14.87 -2.00 -4.62
CA ALA A 35 14.97 -1.79 -3.19
C ALA A 35 13.66 -2.22 -2.50
N VAL A 36 13.79 -2.75 -1.30
CA VAL A 36 12.66 -3.34 -0.56
C VAL A 36 12.11 -2.35 0.45
N PRO A 37 10.77 -2.13 0.50
CA PRO A 37 10.14 -1.31 1.51
C PRO A 37 10.06 -2.02 2.87
N SER A 38 9.81 -1.24 3.94
CA SER A 38 9.75 -1.74 5.32
C SER A 38 8.54 -1.16 6.06
N GLY A 39 7.75 -2.00 6.75
CA GLY A 39 6.61 -1.56 7.54
C GLY A 39 6.98 -1.00 8.90
N ALA A 40 6.13 -0.12 9.44
CA ALA A 40 6.15 0.30 10.86
C ALA A 40 5.14 -0.51 11.67
N SER A 41 3.88 -0.56 11.21
CA SER A 41 2.85 -1.46 11.71
C SER A 41 2.81 -2.69 10.82
N THR A 42 2.76 -3.89 11.40
CA THR A 42 2.79 -5.16 10.67
C THR A 42 1.68 -6.07 11.14
N GLY A 43 0.94 -6.67 10.20
CA GLY A 43 -0.02 -7.73 10.49
C GLY A 43 0.66 -8.98 11.09
N GLU A 44 -0.05 -9.72 11.93
CA GLU A 44 0.49 -10.90 12.64
C GLU A 44 1.00 -11.99 11.68
N HIS A 45 0.47 -12.04 10.46
CA HIS A 45 0.73 -13.11 9.48
C HIS A 45 1.59 -12.67 8.30
N GLU A 46 2.21 -11.51 8.36
CA GLU A 46 3.14 -11.06 7.31
C GLU A 46 4.37 -11.98 7.22
N ALA A 47 4.92 -12.10 6.00
CA ALA A 47 6.24 -12.71 5.82
C ALA A 47 7.31 -11.93 6.59
N LEU A 48 8.34 -12.63 7.07
CA LEU A 48 9.33 -12.07 7.99
C LEU A 48 10.33 -11.16 7.28
N GLU A 49 10.41 -9.91 7.68
CA GLU A 49 11.53 -9.02 7.38
C GLU A 49 12.71 -9.39 8.30
N LEU A 50 13.78 -9.92 7.70
CA LEU A 50 14.95 -10.33 8.47
C LEU A 50 15.80 -9.14 8.87
N ARG A 51 15.90 -8.90 10.18
CA ARG A 51 16.75 -7.90 10.82
C ARG A 51 17.86 -8.58 11.62
N ASP A 52 19.02 -7.94 11.71
CA ASP A 52 20.22 -8.53 12.36
C ASP A 52 20.06 -8.64 13.88
N GLY A 53 19.31 -7.75 14.51
CA GLY A 53 19.10 -7.72 15.97
C GLY A 53 20.30 -7.22 16.77
N ASP A 54 21.41 -6.91 16.13
CA ASP A 54 22.61 -6.36 16.78
C ASP A 54 22.35 -4.90 17.24
N LYS A 55 22.15 -4.73 18.52
CA LYS A 55 21.88 -3.41 19.13
C LYS A 55 23.04 -2.41 18.99
N GLY A 56 24.26 -2.88 18.77
CA GLY A 56 25.43 -2.04 18.53
C GLY A 56 25.47 -1.42 17.14
N ARG A 57 24.61 -1.88 16.23
CA ARG A 57 24.57 -1.41 14.85
C ARG A 57 23.11 -1.11 14.43
N TYR A 58 22.85 0.15 14.02
CA TYR A 58 21.49 0.62 13.65
C TYR A 58 20.39 0.25 14.67
N LEU A 59 20.73 0.22 15.95
CA LEU A 59 19.81 -0.13 17.05
C LEU A 59 19.11 -1.50 16.86
N GLY A 60 19.78 -2.43 16.19
CA GLY A 60 19.26 -3.77 15.88
C GLY A 60 18.54 -3.90 14.54
N LYS A 61 18.42 -2.80 13.78
CA LYS A 61 17.67 -2.77 12.51
C LYS A 61 18.50 -3.04 11.27
N GLY A 62 19.80 -3.40 11.40
CA GLY A 62 20.65 -3.79 10.27
C GLY A 62 20.07 -4.95 9.46
N VAL A 63 20.49 -5.08 8.19
CA VAL A 63 20.02 -6.13 7.27
C VAL A 63 21.17 -6.90 6.62
N LEU A 64 22.36 -6.94 7.25
CA LEU A 64 23.51 -7.63 6.70
C LEU A 64 23.30 -9.13 6.57
N ASN A 65 22.53 -9.75 7.47
CA ASN A 65 22.19 -11.18 7.34
C ASN A 65 21.33 -11.44 6.09
N ALA A 66 20.36 -10.57 5.79
CA ALA A 66 19.57 -10.66 4.56
C ALA A 66 20.46 -10.43 3.32
N VAL A 67 21.35 -9.45 3.36
CA VAL A 67 22.34 -9.20 2.29
C VAL A 67 23.22 -10.44 2.07
N LYS A 68 23.73 -11.04 3.12
CA LYS A 68 24.52 -12.27 3.06
C LYS A 68 23.72 -13.42 2.47
N ASN A 69 22.45 -13.58 2.86
CA ASN A 69 21.58 -14.62 2.32
C ASN A 69 21.38 -14.48 0.81
N VAL A 70 21.24 -13.24 0.29
CA VAL A 70 21.20 -13.02 -1.15
C VAL A 70 22.53 -13.40 -1.81
N ASN A 71 23.65 -12.87 -1.33
CA ASN A 71 24.94 -13.00 -2.01
C ASN A 71 25.53 -14.41 -1.94
N GLU A 72 25.31 -15.13 -0.83
CA GLU A 72 25.96 -16.42 -0.56
C GLU A 72 25.02 -17.63 -0.68
N VAL A 73 23.70 -17.45 -0.60
CA VAL A 73 22.73 -18.56 -0.61
C VAL A 73 21.81 -18.49 -1.84
N ILE A 74 21.14 -17.37 -2.08
CA ILE A 74 20.19 -17.21 -3.19
C ILE A 74 20.94 -17.12 -4.53
N ALA A 75 21.94 -16.25 -4.63
CA ALA A 75 22.65 -16.01 -5.87
C ALA A 75 23.27 -17.30 -6.47
N PRO A 76 23.99 -18.14 -5.72
CA PRO A 76 24.51 -19.40 -6.27
C PRO A 76 23.42 -20.37 -6.74
N ALA A 77 22.23 -20.31 -6.15
CA ALA A 77 21.12 -21.21 -6.48
C ALA A 77 20.40 -20.83 -7.78
N ILE A 78 20.38 -19.55 -8.15
CA ILE A 78 19.61 -19.06 -9.30
C ILE A 78 20.48 -18.49 -10.45
N ILE A 79 21.76 -18.24 -10.25
CA ILE A 79 22.70 -17.92 -11.33
C ILE A 79 22.63 -19.05 -12.39
N GLY A 80 22.55 -18.66 -13.67
CA GLY A 80 22.34 -19.58 -14.78
C GLY A 80 20.89 -19.78 -15.19
N MET A 81 19.92 -19.44 -14.33
CA MET A 81 18.51 -19.48 -14.69
C MET A 81 18.17 -18.40 -15.72
N ASN A 82 17.08 -18.63 -16.45
CA ASN A 82 16.54 -17.68 -17.42
C ASN A 82 15.87 -16.52 -16.66
N VAL A 83 16.31 -15.29 -16.86
CA VAL A 83 15.77 -14.09 -16.21
C VAL A 83 14.26 -13.87 -16.50
N ALA A 84 13.75 -14.41 -17.61
CA ALA A 84 12.33 -14.33 -17.95
C ALA A 84 11.46 -15.38 -17.26
N ASP A 85 12.06 -16.35 -16.55
CA ASP A 85 11.33 -17.35 -15.77
C ASP A 85 11.07 -16.86 -14.34
N GLN A 86 10.26 -15.81 -14.23
CA GLN A 86 9.90 -15.20 -12.93
C GLN A 86 9.32 -16.23 -11.95
N VAL A 87 8.37 -17.02 -12.42
CA VAL A 87 7.68 -18.02 -11.59
C VAL A 87 8.64 -19.10 -11.10
N GLY A 88 9.49 -19.60 -11.99
CA GLY A 88 10.49 -20.61 -11.66
C GLY A 88 11.52 -20.10 -10.65
N ILE A 89 12.00 -18.86 -10.83
CA ILE A 89 12.95 -18.22 -9.91
C ILE A 89 12.31 -17.99 -8.53
N ASP A 90 11.10 -17.44 -8.48
CA ASP A 90 10.40 -17.18 -7.22
C ASP A 90 10.12 -18.49 -6.46
N LYS A 91 9.68 -19.54 -7.16
CA LYS A 91 9.51 -20.88 -6.57
C LYS A 91 10.81 -21.49 -6.06
N ALA A 92 11.91 -21.32 -6.79
CA ALA A 92 13.21 -21.78 -6.36
C ALA A 92 13.64 -21.11 -5.04
N MET A 93 13.42 -19.80 -4.91
CA MET A 93 13.74 -19.07 -3.67
C MET A 93 12.85 -19.48 -2.51
N ILE A 94 11.54 -19.65 -2.75
CA ILE A 94 10.61 -20.15 -1.73
C ILE A 94 11.01 -21.53 -1.23
N ALA A 95 11.34 -22.45 -2.13
CA ALA A 95 11.82 -23.79 -1.78
C ALA A 95 13.14 -23.77 -1.02
N LEU A 96 14.06 -22.86 -1.37
CA LEU A 96 15.34 -22.69 -0.70
C LEU A 96 15.19 -22.19 0.73
N ASP A 97 14.23 -21.31 1.00
CA ASP A 97 13.85 -20.90 2.34
C ASP A 97 13.17 -22.04 3.11
N GLY A 98 12.16 -22.65 2.53
CA GLY A 98 11.48 -23.83 3.06
C GLY A 98 10.60 -23.56 4.29
N THR A 99 10.35 -22.30 4.66
CA THR A 99 9.47 -21.92 5.78
C THR A 99 8.21 -21.20 5.30
N PRO A 100 7.08 -21.29 6.03
CA PRO A 100 5.83 -20.63 5.61
C PRO A 100 5.93 -19.10 5.51
N THR A 101 6.76 -18.48 6.35
CA THR A 101 6.88 -17.02 6.47
C THR A 101 8.20 -16.46 5.92
N LYS A 102 8.95 -17.27 5.16
CA LYS A 102 10.28 -16.88 4.64
C LYS A 102 11.28 -16.49 5.74
N SER A 103 11.14 -17.12 6.92
CA SER A 103 11.91 -16.75 8.11
C SER A 103 13.38 -17.16 8.08
N LYS A 104 13.76 -18.11 7.22
CA LYS A 104 15.15 -18.59 7.11
C LYS A 104 16.03 -17.61 6.32
N LEU A 105 15.57 -17.16 5.16
CA LEU A 105 16.34 -16.26 4.29
C LEU A 105 15.94 -14.79 4.48
N GLY A 106 14.70 -14.55 4.88
CA GLY A 106 14.08 -13.25 4.97
C GLY A 106 13.23 -12.90 3.73
N ALA A 107 12.01 -12.46 3.96
CA ALA A 107 11.15 -12.00 2.88
C ALA A 107 11.76 -10.79 2.14
N ASN A 108 12.48 -9.93 2.84
CA ASN A 108 13.21 -8.81 2.24
C ASN A 108 14.33 -9.27 1.28
N ALA A 109 15.10 -10.29 1.63
CA ALA A 109 16.10 -10.87 0.77
C ALA A 109 15.49 -11.47 -0.52
N ILE A 110 14.44 -12.27 -0.37
CA ILE A 110 13.75 -12.93 -1.47
C ILE A 110 13.06 -11.90 -2.38
N LEU A 111 12.35 -10.92 -1.82
CA LEU A 111 11.67 -9.89 -2.59
C LEU A 111 12.63 -9.02 -3.40
N GLY A 112 13.75 -8.62 -2.80
CA GLY A 112 14.75 -7.81 -3.51
C GLY A 112 15.24 -8.49 -4.79
N VAL A 113 15.50 -9.79 -4.72
CA VAL A 113 15.87 -10.59 -5.89
C VAL A 113 14.71 -10.73 -6.88
N SER A 114 13.52 -11.06 -6.41
CA SER A 114 12.32 -11.22 -7.24
C SER A 114 12.03 -9.97 -8.09
N LEU A 115 12.07 -8.79 -7.49
CA LEU A 115 11.81 -7.53 -8.19
C LEU A 115 12.96 -7.13 -9.12
N ALA A 116 14.21 -7.33 -8.71
CA ALA A 116 15.38 -7.05 -9.55
C ALA A 116 15.41 -7.96 -10.80
N VAL A 117 15.02 -9.23 -10.66
CA VAL A 117 14.83 -10.16 -11.79
C VAL A 117 13.81 -9.65 -12.79
N ALA A 118 12.64 -9.20 -12.32
CA ALA A 118 11.60 -8.64 -13.18
C ALA A 118 12.10 -7.40 -13.96
N ARG A 119 12.84 -6.52 -13.30
CA ARG A 119 13.44 -5.34 -13.96
C ARG A 119 14.51 -5.72 -14.98
N ALA A 120 15.37 -6.68 -14.68
CA ALA A 120 16.37 -7.16 -15.62
C ALA A 120 15.74 -7.84 -16.85
N ALA A 121 14.64 -8.57 -16.65
CA ALA A 121 13.90 -9.16 -17.74
C ALA A 121 13.22 -8.09 -18.62
N ALA A 122 12.61 -7.08 -18.03
CA ALA A 122 12.03 -5.96 -18.77
C ALA A 122 13.11 -5.23 -19.61
N ASP A 123 14.27 -4.97 -19.01
CA ASP A 123 15.43 -4.36 -19.72
C ASP A 123 15.91 -5.25 -20.86
N TYR A 124 15.99 -6.56 -20.66
CA TYR A 124 16.36 -7.53 -21.71
C TYR A 124 15.44 -7.45 -22.93
N PHE A 125 14.13 -7.31 -22.71
CA PHE A 125 13.15 -7.20 -23.79
C PHE A 125 12.98 -5.77 -24.32
N GLY A 126 13.68 -4.78 -23.78
CA GLY A 126 13.50 -3.38 -24.14
C GLY A 126 12.11 -2.85 -23.83
N MET A 127 11.46 -3.36 -22.79
CA MET A 127 10.10 -2.99 -22.38
C MET A 127 10.12 -2.20 -21.06
N PRO A 128 9.23 -1.20 -20.88
CA PRO A 128 8.98 -0.66 -19.56
C PRO A 128 8.40 -1.75 -18.65
N LEU A 129 8.68 -1.66 -17.35
CA LEU A 129 8.34 -2.71 -16.39
C LEU A 129 6.84 -3.03 -16.36
N TYR A 130 5.98 -2.00 -16.37
CA TYR A 130 4.53 -2.22 -16.36
C TYR A 130 4.05 -3.02 -17.59
N ARG A 131 4.68 -2.80 -18.76
CA ARG A 131 4.35 -3.51 -19.99
C ARG A 131 4.85 -4.95 -19.97
N TYR A 132 6.05 -5.16 -19.43
CA TYR A 132 6.61 -6.49 -19.27
C TYR A 132 5.76 -7.37 -18.34
N ILE A 133 5.35 -6.83 -17.19
CA ILE A 133 4.53 -7.57 -16.22
C ILE A 133 3.09 -7.75 -16.71
N GLY A 134 2.48 -6.68 -17.23
CA GLY A 134 1.03 -6.63 -17.52
C GLY A 134 0.65 -6.99 -18.94
N GLY A 135 1.61 -7.04 -19.87
CA GLY A 135 1.37 -7.33 -21.28
C GLY A 135 0.68 -6.20 -22.03
N ALA A 136 0.10 -6.53 -23.17
CA ALA A 136 -0.47 -5.55 -24.11
C ALA A 136 -1.66 -4.74 -23.54
N ASN A 137 -2.37 -5.27 -22.56
CA ASN A 137 -3.57 -4.62 -22.00
C ASN A 137 -3.29 -3.73 -20.77
N ALA A 138 -2.03 -3.56 -20.35
CA ALA A 138 -1.66 -2.69 -19.25
C ALA A 138 -1.77 -1.22 -19.67
N LYS A 139 -2.81 -0.51 -19.20
CA LYS A 139 -3.14 0.86 -19.65
C LYS A 139 -3.92 1.70 -18.63
N THR A 140 -4.22 1.16 -17.45
CA THR A 140 -5.03 1.87 -16.45
C THR A 140 -4.15 2.56 -15.43
N LEU A 141 -4.18 3.90 -15.43
CA LEU A 141 -3.55 4.73 -14.41
C LEU A 141 -4.41 4.69 -13.14
N PRO A 142 -3.80 4.46 -11.98
CA PRO A 142 -4.53 4.29 -10.74
C PRO A 142 -5.02 5.63 -10.16
N VAL A 143 -6.19 5.62 -9.51
CA VAL A 143 -6.62 6.70 -8.61
C VAL A 143 -5.65 6.75 -7.42
N PRO A 144 -4.98 7.87 -7.17
CA PRO A 144 -4.15 8.01 -5.98
C PRO A 144 -5.01 8.16 -4.73
N MET A 145 -4.72 7.35 -3.72
CA MET A 145 -5.26 7.48 -2.37
C MET A 145 -4.19 8.15 -1.52
N MET A 146 -4.31 9.48 -1.38
CA MET A 146 -3.24 10.31 -0.79
C MET A 146 -3.51 10.54 0.69
N ASN A 147 -2.69 9.96 1.56
CA ASN A 147 -2.75 10.16 3.01
C ASN A 147 -2.35 11.60 3.36
N ILE A 148 -3.31 12.46 3.72
CA ILE A 148 -3.05 13.88 4.01
C ILE A 148 -3.19 14.25 5.49
N ILE A 149 -3.84 13.42 6.31
CA ILE A 149 -3.88 13.55 7.78
C ILE A 149 -3.59 12.19 8.41
N ASN A 150 -2.67 12.19 9.38
CA ASN A 150 -2.30 11.03 10.18
C ASN A 150 -2.96 11.08 11.57
N GLY A 151 -3.30 9.90 12.07
CA GLY A 151 -3.73 9.65 13.45
C GLY A 151 -3.15 8.32 13.95
N GLY A 152 -3.80 7.68 14.92
CA GLY A 152 -3.40 6.40 15.46
C GLY A 152 -1.92 6.34 15.83
N SER A 153 -1.26 5.24 15.48
CA SER A 153 0.18 5.06 15.73
C SER A 153 1.09 5.97 14.89
N HIS A 154 0.55 6.70 13.91
CA HIS A 154 1.29 7.62 13.04
C HIS A 154 1.28 9.08 13.53
N SER A 155 0.67 9.38 14.67
CA SER A 155 0.54 10.73 15.21
C SER A 155 0.35 10.72 16.74
N ASP A 156 0.74 11.81 17.39
CA ASP A 156 0.41 12.06 18.79
C ASP A 156 -0.99 12.71 18.99
N ALA A 157 -1.76 12.86 17.91
CA ALA A 157 -3.09 13.43 17.95
C ALA A 157 -4.09 12.46 18.62
N PRO A 158 -5.13 12.99 19.33
CA PRO A 158 -6.16 12.16 19.94
C PRO A 158 -7.17 11.64 18.90
N ILE A 159 -6.70 10.88 17.93
CA ILE A 159 -7.45 10.29 16.82
C ILE A 159 -7.10 8.81 16.75
N ALA A 160 -8.09 7.93 16.83
CA ALA A 160 -7.85 6.48 16.79
C ALA A 160 -7.51 5.96 15.39
N PHE A 161 -8.12 6.49 14.35
CA PHE A 161 -7.88 6.07 12.98
C PHE A 161 -6.53 6.56 12.46
N GLN A 162 -5.83 5.69 11.74
CA GLN A 162 -4.43 5.88 11.39
C GLN A 162 -4.22 6.86 10.23
N GLU A 163 -5.09 6.82 9.20
CA GLU A 163 -4.93 7.63 8.00
C GLU A 163 -6.25 8.15 7.46
N PHE A 164 -6.20 9.39 6.98
CA PHE A 164 -7.29 10.03 6.23
C PHE A 164 -6.75 10.43 4.86
N MET A 165 -7.35 9.87 3.83
CA MET A 165 -6.89 10.00 2.45
C MET A 165 -7.89 10.77 1.61
N ILE A 166 -7.37 11.52 0.63
CA ILE A 166 -8.18 12.05 -0.48
C ILE A 166 -8.01 11.15 -1.70
N ARG A 167 -9.09 11.06 -2.47
CA ARG A 167 -9.16 10.29 -3.71
C ARG A 167 -9.76 11.16 -4.81
N PRO A 168 -8.95 11.69 -5.77
CA PRO A 168 -9.44 12.55 -6.86
C PRO A 168 -10.18 11.74 -7.93
N VAL A 169 -11.33 11.19 -7.57
CA VAL A 169 -12.12 10.27 -8.40
C VAL A 169 -12.80 10.91 -9.61
N GLY A 170 -12.99 12.23 -9.57
CA GLY A 170 -13.60 13.02 -10.66
C GLY A 170 -12.60 13.53 -11.68
N ALA A 171 -11.30 13.34 -11.49
CA ALA A 171 -10.29 13.77 -12.44
C ALA A 171 -10.40 13.04 -13.79
N PRO A 172 -10.16 13.71 -14.91
CA PRO A 172 -10.21 13.08 -16.24
C PRO A 172 -8.94 12.28 -16.57
N THR A 173 -7.81 12.59 -15.96
CA THR A 173 -6.51 11.97 -16.19
C THR A 173 -5.75 11.83 -14.88
N PHE A 174 -4.72 11.00 -14.85
CA PHE A 174 -3.84 10.88 -13.69
C PHE A 174 -3.11 12.18 -13.38
N LYS A 175 -2.62 12.89 -14.43
CA LYS A 175 -1.97 14.20 -14.29
C LYS A 175 -2.88 15.21 -13.59
N GLU A 176 -4.15 15.28 -13.97
CA GLU A 176 -5.11 16.15 -13.31
C GLU A 176 -5.44 15.68 -11.88
N ALA A 177 -5.49 14.38 -11.64
CA ALA A 177 -5.68 13.84 -10.29
C ALA A 177 -4.55 14.26 -9.33
N ILE A 178 -3.30 14.21 -9.78
CA ILE A 178 -2.14 14.66 -9.00
C ILE A 178 -2.20 16.17 -8.76
N ARG A 179 -2.59 16.97 -9.75
CA ARG A 179 -2.79 18.41 -9.58
C ARG A 179 -3.84 18.69 -8.52
N MET A 180 -5.01 18.06 -8.61
CA MET A 180 -6.08 18.21 -7.63
C MET A 180 -5.60 17.80 -6.22
N GLY A 181 -4.92 16.67 -6.10
CA GLY A 181 -4.36 16.21 -4.82
C GLY A 181 -3.38 17.19 -4.20
N ALA A 182 -2.46 17.73 -4.98
CA ALA A 182 -1.49 18.73 -4.53
C ALA A 182 -2.16 20.04 -4.10
N GLU A 183 -3.15 20.52 -4.85
CA GLU A 183 -3.91 21.73 -4.52
C GLU A 183 -4.70 21.55 -3.22
N VAL A 184 -5.35 20.40 -3.02
CA VAL A 184 -6.05 20.09 -1.75
C VAL A 184 -5.04 20.01 -0.58
N PHE A 185 -3.90 19.34 -0.77
CA PHE A 185 -2.85 19.25 0.23
C PHE A 185 -2.37 20.64 0.69
N HIS A 186 -2.10 21.54 -0.25
CA HIS A 186 -1.66 22.91 0.08
C HIS A 186 -2.78 23.75 0.71
N ASN A 187 -4.04 23.55 0.34
CA ASN A 187 -5.16 24.21 1.01
C ASN A 187 -5.38 23.65 2.42
N LEU A 188 -5.20 22.34 2.65
CA LEU A 188 -5.23 21.77 3.98
C LEU A 188 -4.16 22.38 4.88
N LYS A 189 -2.95 22.63 4.36
CA LYS A 189 -1.91 23.35 5.09
C LYS A 189 -2.39 24.72 5.57
N LYS A 190 -3.15 25.46 4.74
CA LYS A 190 -3.74 26.74 5.11
C LYS A 190 -4.82 26.59 6.18
N VAL A 191 -5.71 25.60 6.04
CA VAL A 191 -6.77 25.30 7.04
C VAL A 191 -6.13 25.06 8.42
N LEU A 192 -5.11 24.21 8.47
CA LEU A 192 -4.42 23.89 9.73
C LEU A 192 -3.67 25.10 10.30
N HIS A 193 -2.98 25.87 9.44
CA HIS A 193 -2.27 27.08 9.84
C HIS A 193 -3.22 28.12 10.44
N ASN A 194 -4.38 28.35 9.82
CA ASN A 194 -5.40 29.30 10.30
C ASN A 194 -5.99 28.89 11.66
N ARG A 195 -5.90 27.60 12.00
CA ARG A 195 -6.31 27.06 13.31
C ARG A 195 -5.15 26.98 14.31
N ASN A 196 -3.98 27.50 13.99
CA ASN A 196 -2.74 27.40 14.78
C ASN A 196 -2.33 25.95 15.09
N LEU A 197 -2.60 25.03 14.15
CA LEU A 197 -2.22 23.61 14.23
C LEU A 197 -0.92 23.36 13.48
N SER A 198 -0.22 22.29 13.88
CA SER A 198 1.03 21.85 13.23
C SER A 198 0.80 21.50 11.76
N THR A 199 1.73 21.93 10.91
CA THR A 199 1.84 21.53 9.51
C THR A 199 3.10 20.69 9.26
N ALA A 200 3.69 20.12 10.33
CA ALA A 200 4.72 19.09 10.19
C ALA A 200 4.13 17.82 9.59
N VAL A 201 4.92 17.11 8.80
CA VAL A 201 4.50 15.90 8.11
C VAL A 201 5.10 14.66 8.78
N GLY A 202 4.32 13.57 8.76
CA GLY A 202 4.76 12.26 9.20
C GLY A 202 5.55 11.49 8.14
N ASP A 203 5.79 10.22 8.41
CA ASP A 203 6.61 9.32 7.57
C ASP A 203 6.10 9.20 6.13
N GLU A 204 4.79 9.32 5.93
CA GLU A 204 4.14 9.16 4.62
C GLU A 204 3.81 10.50 3.94
N GLY A 205 4.29 11.61 4.51
CA GLY A 205 4.16 12.95 3.93
C GLY A 205 2.84 13.67 4.22
N GLY A 206 1.91 13.07 4.94
CA GLY A 206 0.69 13.71 5.43
C GLY A 206 0.93 14.51 6.71
N PHE A 207 0.05 15.48 7.00
CA PHE A 207 0.13 16.29 8.21
C PHE A 207 -0.22 15.46 9.46
N ALA A 208 0.35 15.83 10.60
CA ALA A 208 0.07 15.22 11.91
C ALA A 208 -0.40 16.28 12.94
N PRO A 209 -1.53 16.97 12.69
CA PRO A 209 -2.06 18.00 13.56
C PRO A 209 -2.81 17.41 14.75
N ALA A 210 -2.79 18.10 15.90
CA ALA A 210 -3.58 17.75 17.08
C ALA A 210 -5.05 18.16 16.90
N LEU A 211 -5.78 17.45 16.02
CA LEU A 211 -7.21 17.62 15.80
C LEU A 211 -8.05 16.91 16.88
N ASN A 212 -9.33 17.26 16.98
CA ASN A 212 -10.22 16.79 18.04
C ASN A 212 -10.97 15.49 17.69
N GLY A 213 -10.31 14.54 17.03
CA GLY A 213 -10.90 13.25 16.68
C GLY A 213 -11.18 13.07 15.20
N THR A 214 -11.79 11.94 14.86
CA THR A 214 -12.05 11.49 13.49
C THR A 214 -12.87 12.48 12.67
N GLU A 215 -13.97 12.98 13.21
CA GLU A 215 -14.85 13.89 12.47
C GLU A 215 -14.19 15.24 12.19
N ASP A 216 -13.41 15.77 13.13
CA ASP A 216 -12.66 17.02 12.93
C ASP A 216 -11.60 16.86 11.81
N ALA A 217 -10.97 15.69 11.71
CA ALA A 217 -10.07 15.38 10.61
C ALA A 217 -10.81 15.37 9.26
N ILE A 218 -11.93 14.67 9.17
CA ILE A 218 -12.74 14.59 7.95
C ILE A 218 -13.26 15.98 7.54
N GLU A 219 -13.78 16.77 8.47
CA GLU A 219 -14.31 18.11 8.20
C GLU A 219 -13.21 19.08 7.75
N SER A 220 -12.00 18.98 8.32
CA SER A 220 -10.85 19.78 7.88
C SER A 220 -10.44 19.45 6.42
N ILE A 221 -10.51 18.19 6.03
CA ILE A 221 -10.26 17.75 4.64
C ILE A 221 -11.35 18.27 3.70
N ILE A 222 -12.62 18.19 4.08
CA ILE A 222 -13.75 18.71 3.31
C ILE A 222 -13.61 20.23 3.08
N GLU A 223 -13.20 20.96 4.11
CA GLU A 223 -12.90 22.39 3.98
C GLU A 223 -11.78 22.65 2.97
N ALA A 224 -10.69 21.89 3.05
CA ALA A 224 -9.57 22.00 2.12
C ALA A 224 -9.96 21.69 0.67
N ILE A 225 -10.78 20.67 0.43
CA ILE A 225 -11.31 20.33 -0.90
C ILE A 225 -12.11 21.51 -1.48
N LYS A 226 -13.01 22.08 -0.67
CA LYS A 226 -13.81 23.25 -1.09
C LYS A 226 -12.95 24.48 -1.36
N MET A 227 -11.96 24.76 -0.50
CA MET A 227 -11.00 25.86 -0.68
C MET A 227 -10.15 25.71 -1.96
N ALA A 228 -9.88 24.47 -2.37
CA ALA A 228 -9.20 24.19 -3.62
C ALA A 228 -10.12 24.35 -4.86
N GLY A 229 -11.40 24.62 -4.66
CA GLY A 229 -12.37 24.79 -5.74
C GLY A 229 -13.01 23.51 -6.25
N TYR A 230 -12.85 22.39 -5.51
CA TYR A 230 -13.40 21.10 -5.88
C TYR A 230 -14.64 20.73 -5.04
N LYS A 231 -15.47 19.86 -5.60
CA LYS A 231 -16.66 19.36 -4.95
C LYS A 231 -16.31 18.08 -4.15
N PRO A 232 -16.42 18.10 -2.80
CA PRO A 232 -16.29 16.87 -2.04
C PRO A 232 -17.50 15.96 -2.33
N GLY A 233 -17.24 14.69 -2.64
CA GLY A 233 -18.29 13.76 -3.00
C GLY A 233 -17.76 12.48 -3.63
N ARG A 234 -18.59 11.46 -3.65
CA ARG A 234 -18.32 10.22 -4.40
C ARG A 234 -18.45 10.47 -5.90
N LYS A 235 -17.78 9.68 -6.71
CA LYS A 235 -17.81 9.80 -8.18
C LYS A 235 -19.25 9.67 -8.74
N GLU A 236 -19.99 8.68 -8.25
CA GLU A 236 -21.38 8.43 -8.66
C GLU A 236 -22.38 9.53 -8.25
N GLU A 237 -21.98 10.37 -7.32
CA GLU A 237 -22.74 11.56 -6.88
C GLU A 237 -22.28 12.84 -7.59
N GLY A 238 -21.38 12.71 -8.58
CA GLY A 238 -20.77 13.84 -9.29
C GLY A 238 -19.79 14.64 -8.45
N GLY A 239 -19.13 13.98 -7.48
CA GLY A 239 -18.05 14.56 -6.69
C GLY A 239 -16.71 14.51 -7.44
N ASP A 240 -15.84 15.46 -7.13
CA ASP A 240 -14.48 15.53 -7.67
C ASP A 240 -13.48 14.76 -6.81
N VAL A 241 -13.60 14.90 -5.48
CA VAL A 241 -12.70 14.30 -4.49
C VAL A 241 -13.50 13.62 -3.41
N SER A 242 -13.31 12.31 -3.26
CA SER A 242 -13.84 11.52 -2.16
C SER A 242 -12.80 11.32 -1.06
N ILE A 243 -13.22 10.72 0.06
CA ILE A 243 -12.37 10.43 1.22
C ILE A 243 -12.22 8.92 1.38
N GLY A 244 -10.98 8.47 1.59
CA GLY A 244 -10.67 7.15 2.09
C GLY A 244 -10.15 7.23 3.53
N MET A 245 -10.32 6.15 4.28
CA MET A 245 -9.77 6.02 5.62
C MET A 245 -9.03 4.70 5.77
N ASP A 246 -7.97 4.71 6.56
CA ASP A 246 -7.38 3.51 7.14
C ASP A 246 -7.59 3.58 8.65
N CYS A 247 -8.43 2.69 9.15
CA CYS A 247 -8.74 2.64 10.58
C CYS A 247 -7.67 1.92 11.39
N ALA A 248 -6.93 1.01 10.78
CA ALA A 248 -5.95 0.13 11.45
C ALA A 248 -6.51 -0.46 12.76
N SER A 249 -7.71 -1.00 12.68
CA SER A 249 -8.53 -1.31 13.88
C SER A 249 -7.95 -2.40 14.77
N SER A 250 -7.03 -3.24 14.25
CA SER A 250 -6.30 -4.22 15.07
C SER A 250 -5.47 -3.55 16.16
N GLU A 251 -5.03 -2.31 15.97
CA GLU A 251 -4.21 -1.54 16.92
C GLU A 251 -4.95 -1.22 18.24
N PHE A 252 -6.26 -1.10 18.20
CA PHE A 252 -7.09 -0.78 19.38
C PHE A 252 -8.19 -1.82 19.66
N TYR A 253 -8.09 -3.01 19.06
CA TYR A 253 -8.98 -4.13 19.33
C TYR A 253 -8.36 -5.09 20.34
N LYS A 254 -9.11 -5.43 21.40
CA LYS A 254 -8.72 -6.43 22.38
C LYS A 254 -9.95 -7.09 22.99
N ASP A 255 -9.93 -8.41 23.07
CA ASP A 255 -10.95 -9.23 23.76
C ASP A 255 -12.40 -8.90 23.35
N GLY A 256 -12.64 -8.66 22.05
CA GLY A 256 -13.97 -8.35 21.52
C GLY A 256 -14.36 -6.88 21.62
N VAL A 257 -13.48 -5.99 22.06
CA VAL A 257 -13.73 -4.58 22.26
C VAL A 257 -12.77 -3.71 21.44
N TYR A 258 -13.32 -2.76 20.69
CA TYR A 258 -12.59 -1.67 20.06
C TYR A 258 -12.44 -0.53 21.05
N ASP A 259 -11.26 -0.40 21.66
CA ASP A 259 -10.96 0.55 22.74
C ASP A 259 -10.25 1.78 22.22
N TYR A 260 -11.00 2.81 21.90
CA TYR A 260 -10.50 4.09 21.40
C TYR A 260 -9.70 4.89 22.45
N THR A 261 -9.83 4.54 23.74
CA THR A 261 -9.08 5.24 24.80
C THR A 261 -7.57 5.12 24.64
N LYS A 262 -7.10 4.10 23.91
CA LYS A 262 -5.68 3.92 23.58
C LYS A 262 -5.08 5.17 22.90
N PHE A 263 -5.84 5.83 22.03
CA PHE A 263 -5.39 7.00 21.27
C PHE A 263 -6.12 8.29 21.67
N GLU A 264 -7.38 8.21 22.07
CA GLU A 264 -8.25 9.36 22.35
C GLU A 264 -8.29 9.73 23.85
N GLY A 265 -7.57 8.99 24.70
CA GLY A 265 -7.57 9.19 26.15
C GLY A 265 -8.92 8.85 26.77
N GLU A 266 -9.20 9.43 27.96
CA GLU A 266 -10.41 9.10 28.73
C GLU A 266 -11.75 9.35 28.00
N LYS A 267 -11.74 10.17 26.96
CA LYS A 267 -12.91 10.47 26.13
C LYS A 267 -13.20 9.42 25.06
N GLY A 268 -12.23 8.54 24.79
CA GLY A 268 -12.34 7.51 23.77
C GLY A 268 -13.47 6.53 24.10
N ALA A 269 -14.27 6.19 23.08
CA ALA A 269 -15.35 5.23 23.24
C ALA A 269 -14.79 3.79 23.28
N LYS A 270 -15.54 2.90 23.92
CA LYS A 270 -15.36 1.45 23.85
C LYS A 270 -16.54 0.84 23.11
N ARG A 271 -16.26 0.13 22.01
CA ARG A 271 -17.29 -0.41 21.12
C ARG A 271 -17.15 -1.92 20.99
N SER A 272 -18.27 -2.62 21.04
CA SER A 272 -18.39 -3.98 20.52
C SER A 272 -18.24 -4.00 19.00
N SER A 273 -18.07 -5.17 18.39
CA SER A 273 -18.03 -5.31 16.92
C SER A 273 -19.26 -4.71 16.25
N LYS A 274 -20.45 -4.93 16.81
CA LYS A 274 -21.69 -4.34 16.29
C LYS A 274 -21.70 -2.81 16.38
N GLU A 275 -21.28 -2.25 17.48
CA GLU A 275 -21.22 -0.79 17.68
C GLU A 275 -20.14 -0.15 16.78
N GLN A 276 -19.04 -0.84 16.52
CA GLN A 276 -18.02 -0.42 15.55
C GLN A 276 -18.61 -0.36 14.13
N VAL A 277 -19.34 -1.39 13.72
CA VAL A 277 -20.03 -1.41 12.42
C VAL A 277 -21.01 -0.25 12.29
N GLU A 278 -21.86 0.00 13.32
CA GLU A 278 -22.82 1.12 13.30
C GLU A 278 -22.11 2.49 13.28
N TYR A 279 -21.00 2.64 13.96
CA TYR A 279 -20.19 3.86 13.91
C TYR A 279 -19.65 4.14 12.50
N LEU A 280 -19.02 3.14 11.87
CA LEU A 280 -18.50 3.26 10.51
C LEU A 280 -19.61 3.52 9.49
N LYS A 281 -20.76 2.84 9.63
CA LYS A 281 -21.95 3.08 8.81
C LYS A 281 -22.45 4.53 8.94
N GLY A 282 -22.46 5.07 10.15
CA GLY A 282 -22.81 6.46 10.41
C GLY A 282 -21.87 7.45 9.71
N LEU A 283 -20.57 7.22 9.75
CA LEU A 283 -19.57 8.05 9.06
C LEU A 283 -19.77 8.02 7.53
N VAL A 284 -19.98 6.83 6.95
CA VAL A 284 -20.23 6.67 5.50
C VAL A 284 -21.54 7.34 5.07
N ALA A 285 -22.56 7.36 5.93
CA ALA A 285 -23.82 8.05 5.65
C ALA A 285 -23.70 9.58 5.70
N LYS A 286 -22.84 10.10 6.59
CA LYS A 286 -22.68 11.54 6.83
C LYS A 286 -21.68 12.21 5.89
N TYR A 287 -20.62 11.50 5.51
CA TYR A 287 -19.46 12.05 4.79
C TYR A 287 -19.23 11.37 3.45
N PRO A 288 -18.51 12.00 2.51
CA PRO A 288 -18.20 11.43 1.19
C PRO A 288 -17.09 10.37 1.25
N ILE A 289 -17.23 9.42 2.18
CA ILE A 289 -16.29 8.31 2.36
C ILE A 289 -16.70 7.19 1.41
N ASP A 290 -15.79 6.78 0.52
CA ASP A 290 -16.02 5.71 -0.44
C ASP A 290 -15.05 4.53 -0.30
N SER A 291 -14.10 4.59 0.64
CA SER A 291 -13.17 3.51 0.94
C SER A 291 -12.79 3.49 2.42
N ILE A 292 -12.84 2.33 3.05
CA ILE A 292 -12.40 2.08 4.43
C ILE A 292 -11.47 0.86 4.41
N GLU A 293 -10.24 1.07 4.85
CA GLU A 293 -9.23 0.03 5.08
C GLU A 293 -9.27 -0.36 6.56
N ASP A 294 -9.20 -1.68 6.81
CA ASP A 294 -9.16 -2.28 8.15
C ASP A 294 -10.13 -1.66 9.17
N GLY A 295 -11.39 -1.49 8.73
CA GLY A 295 -12.47 -1.00 9.58
C GLY A 295 -12.80 -1.92 10.77
N MET A 296 -12.41 -3.19 10.67
CA MET A 296 -12.46 -4.19 11.73
C MET A 296 -11.07 -4.81 11.92
N SER A 297 -10.85 -5.43 13.09
CA SER A 297 -9.60 -6.15 13.40
C SER A 297 -9.41 -7.37 12.50
N GLU A 298 -8.15 -7.72 12.21
CA GLU A 298 -7.75 -8.95 11.49
C GLU A 298 -8.22 -10.24 12.20
N ASN A 299 -8.53 -10.17 13.48
CA ASN A 299 -9.04 -11.28 14.28
C ASN A 299 -10.57 -11.29 14.44
N ASP A 300 -11.29 -10.28 13.92
CA ASP A 300 -12.75 -10.15 14.04
C ASP A 300 -13.46 -10.47 12.71
N TRP A 301 -13.38 -11.72 12.27
CA TRP A 301 -13.98 -12.16 11.00
C TRP A 301 -15.50 -12.01 10.97
N ASP A 302 -16.19 -12.24 12.07
CA ASP A 302 -17.64 -12.04 12.17
C ASP A 302 -18.01 -10.55 12.05
N GLY A 303 -17.21 -9.66 12.67
CA GLY A 303 -17.32 -8.22 12.50
C GLY A 303 -17.12 -7.77 11.05
N TRP A 304 -16.12 -8.33 10.38
CA TRP A 304 -15.88 -8.06 8.96
C TRP A 304 -17.05 -8.49 8.06
N GLN A 305 -17.63 -9.67 8.31
CA GLN A 305 -18.81 -10.14 7.58
C GLN A 305 -20.01 -9.21 7.80
N MET A 306 -20.21 -8.77 9.05
CA MET A 306 -21.27 -7.83 9.42
C MET A 306 -21.06 -6.46 8.72
N LEU A 307 -19.86 -5.90 8.77
CA LEU A 307 -19.52 -4.64 8.11
C LEU A 307 -19.77 -4.71 6.60
N THR A 308 -19.31 -5.80 5.97
CA THR A 308 -19.46 -6.00 4.53
C THR A 308 -20.94 -6.06 4.11
N LYS A 309 -21.76 -6.76 4.89
CA LYS A 309 -23.20 -6.84 4.66
C LYS A 309 -23.88 -5.47 4.77
N GLU A 310 -23.50 -4.66 5.76
CA GLU A 310 -24.15 -3.38 6.05
C GLU A 310 -23.76 -2.27 5.06
N ILE A 311 -22.49 -2.16 4.67
CA ILE A 311 -22.02 -1.03 3.85
C ILE A 311 -21.21 -1.43 2.61
N GLY A 312 -20.91 -2.70 2.39
CA GLY A 312 -20.08 -3.14 1.25
C GLY A 312 -20.68 -2.82 -0.13
N GLY A 313 -21.98 -2.61 -0.23
CA GLY A 313 -22.63 -2.15 -1.46
C GLY A 313 -22.44 -0.67 -1.77
N LYS A 314 -22.01 0.12 -0.80
CA LYS A 314 -21.85 1.59 -0.93
C LYS A 314 -20.43 2.07 -0.73
N CYS A 315 -19.58 1.27 -0.09
CA CYS A 315 -18.23 1.63 0.29
C CYS A 315 -17.26 0.49 -0.03
N GLN A 316 -16.09 0.82 -0.56
CA GLN A 316 -15.00 -0.12 -0.68
C GLN A 316 -14.48 -0.46 0.70
N LEU A 317 -14.39 -1.77 1.00
CA LEU A 317 -13.88 -2.29 2.26
C LEU A 317 -12.58 -3.06 1.97
N VAL A 318 -11.47 -2.47 2.35
CA VAL A 318 -10.13 -2.95 2.02
C VAL A 318 -9.58 -3.75 3.19
N GLY A 319 -9.20 -5.01 2.95
CA GLY A 319 -8.44 -5.80 3.92
C GLY A 319 -6.94 -5.62 3.70
N ASP A 320 -6.23 -5.03 4.69
CA ASP A 320 -4.78 -4.97 4.78
C ASP A 320 -4.29 -6.07 5.74
N ASP A 321 -4.34 -5.85 7.03
CA ASP A 321 -3.95 -6.86 8.04
C ASP A 321 -4.81 -8.13 7.95
N LEU A 322 -6.06 -7.99 7.50
CA LEU A 322 -6.95 -9.13 7.30
C LEU A 322 -6.40 -10.14 6.28
N PHE A 323 -5.76 -9.68 5.21
CA PHE A 323 -5.35 -10.53 4.10
C PHE A 323 -3.83 -10.65 3.92
N VAL A 324 -3.06 -9.69 4.39
CA VAL A 324 -1.59 -9.62 4.31
C VAL A 324 -1.01 -10.03 2.95
N THR A 325 -1.70 -9.66 1.86
CA THR A 325 -1.34 -10.03 0.46
C THR A 325 -1.24 -11.56 0.25
N ASN A 326 -1.92 -12.35 1.08
CA ASN A 326 -1.84 -13.81 1.10
C ASN A 326 -3.12 -14.44 0.54
N VAL A 327 -2.97 -15.32 -0.46
CA VAL A 327 -4.10 -15.97 -1.15
C VAL A 327 -4.95 -16.86 -0.23
N ASP A 328 -4.38 -17.44 0.83
CA ASP A 328 -5.14 -18.31 1.75
C ASP A 328 -6.09 -17.49 2.62
N PHE A 329 -5.63 -16.34 3.14
CA PHE A 329 -6.48 -15.40 3.88
C PHE A 329 -7.50 -14.73 2.97
N LEU A 330 -7.10 -14.35 1.76
CA LEU A 330 -8.02 -13.78 0.76
C LEU A 330 -9.13 -14.77 0.41
N LYS A 331 -8.78 -16.03 0.17
CA LYS A 331 -9.75 -17.11 -0.11
C LYS A 331 -10.75 -17.24 1.03
N LYS A 332 -10.28 -17.28 2.27
CA LYS A 332 -11.15 -17.33 3.46
C LYS A 332 -12.11 -16.14 3.49
N GLY A 333 -11.62 -14.93 3.24
CA GLY A 333 -12.46 -13.73 3.20
C GLY A 333 -13.53 -13.78 2.10
N ILE A 334 -13.16 -14.26 0.91
CA ILE A 334 -14.09 -14.45 -0.21
C ILE A 334 -15.19 -15.44 0.18
N GLU A 335 -14.83 -16.59 0.74
CA GLU A 335 -15.77 -17.65 1.16
C GLU A 335 -16.71 -17.16 2.28
N MET A 336 -16.22 -16.37 3.21
CA MET A 336 -17.01 -15.80 4.31
C MET A 336 -17.80 -14.54 3.92
N GLY A 337 -17.54 -13.93 2.77
CA GLY A 337 -18.15 -12.66 2.38
C GLY A 337 -17.62 -11.45 3.18
N CYS A 338 -16.34 -11.47 3.51
CA CYS A 338 -15.65 -10.42 4.24
C CYS A 338 -14.88 -9.50 3.28
N ALA A 339 -15.01 -8.18 3.44
CA ALA A 339 -14.41 -7.15 2.58
C ALA A 339 -14.91 -7.22 1.12
N ASN A 340 -14.40 -6.34 0.27
CA ASN A 340 -14.63 -6.34 -1.18
C ASN A 340 -13.41 -5.81 -1.95
N SER A 341 -12.30 -5.61 -1.24
CA SER A 341 -11.02 -5.15 -1.78
C SER A 341 -9.87 -5.70 -0.94
N ILE A 342 -8.70 -5.82 -1.55
CA ILE A 342 -7.45 -6.20 -0.87
C ILE A 342 -6.42 -5.09 -1.02
N LEU A 343 -5.69 -4.79 0.05
CA LEU A 343 -4.47 -4.00 -0.04
C LEU A 343 -3.30 -4.91 -0.43
N ILE A 344 -2.49 -4.46 -1.36
CA ILE A 344 -1.36 -5.22 -1.91
C ILE A 344 -0.05 -4.57 -1.47
N LYS A 345 0.68 -5.24 -0.61
CA LYS A 345 2.01 -4.86 -0.15
C LYS A 345 3.00 -5.96 -0.51
N VAL A 346 3.88 -5.69 -1.45
CA VAL A 346 4.80 -6.71 -2.01
C VAL A 346 5.64 -7.42 -0.95
N ASN A 347 6.02 -6.72 0.11
CA ASN A 347 6.85 -7.28 1.18
C ASN A 347 6.08 -8.07 2.25
N GLN A 348 4.74 -7.99 2.28
CA GLN A 348 3.92 -8.82 3.17
C GLN A 348 3.97 -10.29 2.76
N ILE A 349 4.19 -10.57 1.48
CA ILE A 349 4.25 -11.92 0.93
C ILE A 349 5.64 -12.29 0.42
N GLY A 350 6.38 -11.37 -0.20
CA GLY A 350 7.81 -11.49 -0.44
C GLY A 350 8.24 -11.97 -1.83
N THR A 351 7.35 -12.16 -2.80
CA THR A 351 7.67 -12.38 -4.22
C THR A 351 6.70 -11.66 -5.14
N LEU A 352 7.13 -11.34 -6.35
CA LEU A 352 6.26 -10.78 -7.37
C LEU A 352 5.20 -11.80 -7.81
N THR A 353 5.55 -13.08 -7.94
CA THR A 353 4.61 -14.13 -8.33
C THR A 353 3.45 -14.24 -7.36
N GLU A 354 3.71 -14.35 -6.05
CA GLU A 354 2.65 -14.44 -5.04
C GLU A 354 1.83 -13.14 -4.96
N THR A 355 2.46 -11.99 -5.18
CA THR A 355 1.78 -10.69 -5.27
C THR A 355 0.77 -10.67 -6.41
N LEU A 356 1.18 -11.09 -7.59
CA LEU A 356 0.32 -11.16 -8.78
C LEU A 356 -0.81 -12.19 -8.61
N ASP A 357 -0.53 -13.34 -7.98
CA ASP A 357 -1.53 -14.35 -7.66
C ASP A 357 -2.63 -13.80 -6.74
N ALA A 358 -2.27 -13.02 -5.73
CA ALA A 358 -3.23 -12.38 -4.84
C ALA A 358 -4.12 -11.35 -5.57
N ILE A 359 -3.52 -10.53 -6.44
CA ILE A 359 -4.26 -9.55 -7.26
C ILE A 359 -5.22 -10.28 -8.21
N GLU A 360 -4.77 -11.32 -8.89
CA GLU A 360 -5.60 -12.09 -9.82
C GLU A 360 -6.76 -12.78 -9.10
N MET A 361 -6.51 -13.41 -7.96
CA MET A 361 -7.56 -14.04 -7.16
C MET A 361 -8.63 -13.02 -6.74
N ALA A 362 -8.21 -11.83 -6.27
CA ALA A 362 -9.11 -10.75 -5.90
C ALA A 362 -10.00 -10.34 -7.08
N HIS A 363 -9.41 -10.03 -8.22
CA HIS A 363 -10.14 -9.59 -9.42
C HIS A 363 -11.11 -10.64 -9.93
N ARG A 364 -10.72 -11.92 -9.97
CA ARG A 364 -11.60 -13.03 -10.36
C ARG A 364 -12.77 -13.23 -9.42
N ALA A 365 -12.61 -12.87 -8.15
CA ALA A 365 -13.69 -12.93 -7.16
C ALA A 365 -14.60 -11.67 -7.15
N GLY A 366 -14.33 -10.69 -8.02
CA GLY A 366 -15.03 -9.41 -8.07
C GLY A 366 -14.61 -8.43 -6.96
N TYR A 367 -13.47 -8.67 -6.30
CA TYR A 367 -12.83 -7.70 -5.40
C TYR A 367 -12.03 -6.70 -6.22
N THR A 368 -11.88 -5.49 -5.71
CA THR A 368 -10.86 -4.56 -6.17
C THR A 368 -9.54 -4.81 -5.46
N SER A 369 -8.48 -4.22 -5.96
CA SER A 369 -7.17 -4.20 -5.28
C SER A 369 -6.61 -2.78 -5.22
N VAL A 370 -5.83 -2.51 -4.19
CA VAL A 370 -5.12 -1.25 -3.99
C VAL A 370 -3.65 -1.58 -3.84
N THR A 371 -2.82 -1.17 -4.80
CA THR A 371 -1.37 -1.33 -4.70
C THR A 371 -0.83 -0.31 -3.70
N SER A 372 -0.04 -0.75 -2.73
CA SER A 372 0.34 0.06 -1.58
C SER A 372 1.85 0.11 -1.35
N HIS A 373 2.29 1.26 -0.84
CA HIS A 373 3.60 1.48 -0.24
C HIS A 373 3.67 0.87 1.18
N ARG A 374 4.79 1.11 1.85
CA ARG A 374 4.95 0.95 3.29
C ARG A 374 5.44 2.26 3.93
N SER A 375 5.45 2.32 5.26
CA SER A 375 5.89 3.52 5.99
C SER A 375 7.36 3.85 5.72
N GLY A 376 8.24 2.83 5.68
CA GLY A 376 9.61 2.95 5.22
C GLY A 376 9.72 2.65 3.72
N GLU A 377 10.03 3.66 2.93
CA GLU A 377 10.17 3.57 1.48
C GLU A 377 11.55 4.03 1.03
N THR A 378 11.82 3.81 -0.24
CA THR A 378 12.99 4.32 -0.95
C THR A 378 12.54 5.06 -2.20
N GLU A 379 13.48 5.49 -3.04
CA GLU A 379 13.18 6.02 -4.39
C GLU A 379 12.69 4.96 -5.39
N ASP A 380 12.68 3.68 -5.01
CA ASP A 380 12.14 2.61 -5.86
C ASP A 380 10.66 2.85 -6.18
N SER A 381 10.31 2.76 -7.46
CA SER A 381 8.97 3.03 -7.98
C SER A 381 8.25 1.80 -8.53
N THR A 382 8.72 0.60 -8.21
CA THR A 382 8.18 -0.67 -8.76
C THR A 382 6.68 -0.82 -8.54
N ILE A 383 6.15 -0.39 -7.40
CA ILE A 383 4.71 -0.49 -7.14
C ILE A 383 3.85 0.35 -8.08
N ALA A 384 4.38 1.44 -8.62
CA ALA A 384 3.70 2.23 -9.66
C ALA A 384 3.51 1.40 -10.94
N ASP A 385 4.56 0.70 -11.37
CA ASP A 385 4.51 -0.20 -12.52
C ASP A 385 3.56 -1.38 -12.28
N ILE A 386 3.58 -1.97 -11.08
CA ILE A 386 2.65 -3.07 -10.72
C ILE A 386 1.20 -2.61 -10.77
N ALA A 387 0.89 -1.41 -10.28
CA ALA A 387 -0.47 -0.87 -10.32
C ALA A 387 -1.01 -0.75 -11.74
N VAL A 388 -0.21 -0.26 -12.68
CA VAL A 388 -0.59 -0.16 -14.10
C VAL A 388 -0.58 -1.53 -14.77
N ALA A 389 0.42 -2.37 -14.51
CA ALA A 389 0.54 -3.72 -15.08
C ALA A 389 -0.71 -4.56 -14.82
N THR A 390 -1.29 -4.45 -13.66
CA THR A 390 -2.45 -5.24 -13.23
C THR A 390 -3.79 -4.56 -13.49
N ASN A 391 -3.78 -3.34 -14.05
CA ASN A 391 -4.99 -2.51 -14.20
C ASN A 391 -5.79 -2.41 -12.89
N SER A 392 -5.11 -2.35 -11.74
CA SER A 392 -5.77 -2.33 -10.42
C SER A 392 -6.62 -1.08 -10.20
N GLY A 393 -6.27 0.00 -10.88
CA GLY A 393 -7.01 1.25 -10.86
C GLY A 393 -6.91 2.07 -9.59
N GLN A 394 -6.09 1.65 -8.60
CA GLN A 394 -5.88 2.35 -7.34
C GLN A 394 -4.45 2.15 -6.83
N ILE A 395 -3.91 3.21 -6.21
CA ILE A 395 -2.62 3.18 -5.52
C ILE A 395 -2.67 3.98 -4.22
N LYS A 396 -2.19 3.39 -3.14
CA LYS A 396 -1.99 4.04 -1.83
C LYS A 396 -0.49 4.20 -1.62
N THR A 397 0.05 5.41 -1.84
CA THR A 397 1.50 5.63 -1.78
C THR A 397 1.88 6.97 -1.15
N GLY A 398 1.14 7.35 -0.12
CA GLY A 398 1.41 8.53 0.69
C GLY A 398 0.82 9.82 0.14
N SER A 399 1.26 10.93 0.70
CA SER A 399 0.76 12.28 0.41
C SER A 399 1.48 12.95 -0.76
N ALA A 400 1.18 14.23 -0.98
CA ALA A 400 1.83 15.10 -1.96
C ALA A 400 3.14 15.73 -1.43
N SER A 401 3.89 15.00 -0.62
CA SER A 401 5.17 15.43 -0.08
C SER A 401 6.08 14.24 0.21
N ARG A 402 7.39 14.47 0.37
CA ARG A 402 8.49 13.51 0.51
C ARG A 402 8.84 12.80 -0.81
N SER A 403 10.14 12.81 -1.15
CA SER A 403 10.64 12.31 -2.44
C SER A 403 10.38 10.83 -2.67
N ASP A 404 10.38 10.05 -1.60
CA ASP A 404 10.08 8.61 -1.62
C ASP A 404 8.64 8.30 -2.07
N ARG A 405 7.70 9.21 -1.80
CA ARG A 405 6.30 9.14 -2.27
C ARG A 405 6.19 9.70 -3.69
N MET A 406 6.79 10.86 -3.92
CA MET A 406 6.80 11.49 -5.25
C MET A 406 7.43 10.61 -6.31
N ALA A 407 8.41 9.78 -5.98
CA ALA A 407 9.03 8.84 -6.91
C ALA A 407 7.99 7.94 -7.61
N LYS A 408 6.97 7.46 -6.88
CA LYS A 408 5.88 6.64 -7.42
C LYS A 408 4.93 7.46 -8.28
N TYR A 409 4.51 8.64 -7.82
CA TYR A 409 3.63 9.53 -8.59
C TYR A 409 4.31 10.03 -9.86
N ASN A 410 5.58 10.40 -9.80
CA ASN A 410 6.35 10.82 -10.98
C ASN A 410 6.50 9.69 -11.99
N GLN A 411 6.68 8.44 -11.53
CA GLN A 411 6.70 7.27 -12.41
C GLN A 411 5.35 7.08 -13.12
N LEU A 412 4.24 7.25 -12.44
CA LEU A 412 2.91 7.16 -13.03
C LEU A 412 2.66 8.27 -14.06
N LEU A 413 3.18 9.49 -13.85
CA LEU A 413 3.12 10.56 -14.82
C LEU A 413 3.89 10.21 -16.12
N ARG A 414 5.07 9.57 -16.00
CA ARG A 414 5.84 9.08 -17.16
C ARG A 414 5.09 7.99 -17.91
N ILE A 415 4.48 7.05 -17.17
CA ILE A 415 3.68 5.97 -17.77
C ILE A 415 2.46 6.54 -18.52
N GLU A 416 1.77 7.52 -17.95
CA GLU A 416 0.63 8.17 -18.61
C GLU A 416 1.06 8.87 -19.92
N GLU A 417 2.20 9.56 -19.89
CA GLU A 417 2.77 10.20 -21.08
C GLU A 417 3.14 9.16 -22.16
N GLU A 418 3.74 8.04 -21.76
CA GLU A 418 4.09 6.95 -22.68
C GLU A 418 2.86 6.28 -23.31
N LEU A 419 1.78 6.09 -22.55
CA LEU A 419 0.52 5.54 -23.04
C LEU A 419 -0.26 6.53 -23.92
N GLY A 420 -0.11 7.84 -23.70
CA GLY A 420 -0.81 8.86 -24.48
C GLY A 420 -2.33 8.70 -24.41
N ASP A 421 -2.97 8.73 -25.56
CA ASP A 421 -4.44 8.64 -25.67
C ASP A 421 -5.00 7.25 -25.32
N GLU A 422 -4.16 6.24 -25.18
CA GLU A 422 -4.57 4.89 -24.75
C GLU A 422 -4.74 4.79 -23.22
N ALA A 423 -4.23 5.76 -22.46
CA ALA A 423 -4.31 5.77 -21.01
C ALA A 423 -5.76 5.89 -20.53
N ILE A 424 -6.15 5.01 -19.62
CA ILE A 424 -7.43 5.07 -18.91
C ILE A 424 -7.14 5.48 -17.48
N TYR A 425 -7.91 6.42 -16.93
CA TYR A 425 -7.77 6.83 -15.54
C TYR A 425 -8.87 6.22 -14.66
N GLY A 426 -8.45 5.60 -13.58
CA GLY A 426 -9.33 5.03 -12.57
C GLY A 426 -9.76 3.61 -12.90
N TYR A 427 -10.70 3.10 -12.14
CA TYR A 427 -11.19 1.74 -12.22
C TYR A 427 -12.71 1.69 -12.28
N THR A 428 -13.22 0.63 -12.86
CA THR A 428 -14.65 0.33 -12.78
C THR A 428 -14.95 -0.24 -11.39
N LYS A 429 -15.79 0.46 -10.65
CA LYS A 429 -16.17 0.07 -9.31
C LYS A 429 -17.07 -1.15 -9.36
N ILE A 430 -16.61 -2.25 -8.78
CA ILE A 430 -17.39 -3.47 -8.65
C ILE A 430 -17.66 -3.67 -7.17
N TYR A 431 -18.86 -3.31 -6.73
CA TYR A 431 -19.32 -3.68 -5.40
C TYR A 431 -20.16 -4.96 -5.47
N ARG A 432 -20.01 -5.79 -4.46
CA ARG A 432 -20.94 -6.91 -4.28
C ARG A 432 -22.31 -6.36 -3.92
N LYS A 433 -23.32 -6.81 -4.63
CA LYS A 433 -24.73 -6.54 -4.30
C LYS A 433 -25.15 -7.35 -3.07
#